data_332d6b6e32a293da2bf31509d7575cb1
#
_entry.id   332d6b6e32a293da2bf31509d7575cb1
#
_cell.length_a   1.000
_cell.length_b   1.000
_cell.length_c   1.000
_cell.angle_alpha   90.00
_cell.angle_beta   90.00
_cell.angle_gamma   90.00
#
_symmetry.space_group_name_H-M   'P 1'
#
loop_
_entity.id
_entity.type
_entity.pdbx_description
1 polymer ?
#
loop_
_entity_poly.entity_id
_entity_poly.type
_entity_poly.pdbx_seq_one_letter_code
_entity_poly.pdbx_strand_id
1 'polypeptide(L)'
;TAFHYGPQQAARKVYVQASLHADELPGSLAAWQLCQRLQELESQQRIQAQIVVVPLCNPLGLRQTVMYSQIGRFDLATAQNYNRLRTLSFFAETLAHLQSAGAPALGQDAEHNLAVIRAAMRTVLAKHQAASILEGLHVVLLQMACDADLVLDLHCDKNATMHMYTLPQAWPVLEPLARWLGSQCQILSEDSHADSFDEVVSTPWPKLQKAFPEAVIPFGCHA
;
A
#
# COMPACT_ATOMS: atom_id res chain seq x y z
N THR A 1 0.19 11.74 -10.21
CA THR A 1 -0.89 12.55 -9.61
C THR A 1 -1.72 11.68 -8.69
N ALA A 2 -1.92 12.11 -7.46
CA ALA A 2 -2.85 11.51 -6.51
C ALA A 2 -4.14 12.34 -6.46
N PHE A 3 -5.27 11.65 -6.42
CA PHE A 3 -6.60 12.25 -6.24
C PHE A 3 -7.09 11.95 -4.84
N HIS A 4 -7.66 12.94 -4.17
CA HIS A 4 -8.10 12.85 -2.78
C HIS A 4 -9.61 13.12 -2.72
N TYR A 5 -10.34 12.28 -2.02
CA TYR A 5 -11.79 12.37 -1.84
C TYR A 5 -12.16 12.17 -0.37
N GLY A 6 -13.28 12.75 0.02
CA GLY A 6 -13.83 12.67 1.37
C GLY A 6 -13.09 13.51 2.40
N PRO A 7 -13.49 13.44 3.68
CA PRO A 7 -12.91 14.23 4.74
C PRO A 7 -11.45 13.85 5.02
N GLN A 8 -10.54 14.83 5.05
CA GLN A 8 -9.11 14.58 5.34
C GLN A 8 -8.86 14.02 6.74
N GLN A 9 -9.75 14.29 7.68
CA GLN A 9 -9.68 13.80 9.07
C GLN A 9 -10.69 12.69 9.33
N ALA A 10 -11.03 11.89 8.32
CA ALA A 10 -11.90 10.74 8.49
C ALA A 10 -11.25 9.70 9.41
N ALA A 11 -12.08 8.96 10.16
CA ALA A 11 -11.62 7.87 11.02
C ALA A 11 -11.02 6.70 10.23
N ARG A 12 -11.30 6.61 8.93
CA ARG A 12 -10.81 5.55 8.04
C ARG A 12 -10.17 6.15 6.80
N LYS A 13 -9.08 5.52 6.36
CA LYS A 13 -8.37 5.88 5.14
C LYS A 13 -8.24 4.68 4.20
N VAL A 14 -8.56 4.90 2.94
CA VAL A 14 -8.38 3.93 1.84
C VAL A 14 -7.36 4.48 0.86
N TYR A 15 -6.40 3.66 0.49
CA TYR A 15 -5.43 3.98 -0.55
C TYR A 15 -5.58 3.00 -1.72
N VAL A 16 -5.66 3.50 -2.93
CA VAL A 16 -5.75 2.70 -4.15
C VAL A 16 -4.69 3.18 -5.14
N GLN A 17 -3.85 2.29 -5.61
CA GLN A 17 -2.90 2.59 -6.68
C GLN A 17 -3.03 1.61 -7.84
N ALA A 18 -2.54 2.02 -9.01
CA ALA A 18 -2.46 1.17 -10.18
C ALA A 18 -1.22 1.49 -11.00
N SER A 19 -0.80 0.58 -11.85
CA SER A 19 0.37 0.66 -12.71
C SER A 19 1.69 0.85 -11.95
N LEU A 20 1.88 0.12 -10.85
CA LEU A 20 3.22 -0.04 -10.26
C LEU A 20 4.11 -0.80 -11.25
N HIS A 21 3.61 -1.90 -11.84
CA HIS A 21 4.10 -2.36 -13.13
C HIS A 21 3.41 -1.51 -14.22
N ALA A 22 4.15 -0.60 -14.83
CA ALA A 22 3.58 0.46 -15.66
C ALA A 22 3.00 -0.03 -17.01
N ASP A 23 3.28 -1.26 -17.40
CA ASP A 23 2.71 -1.94 -18.56
C ASP A 23 1.38 -2.66 -18.26
N GLU A 24 0.92 -2.68 -17.00
CA GLU A 24 -0.34 -3.28 -16.57
C GLU A 24 -1.47 -2.22 -16.54
N LEU A 25 -1.91 -1.77 -17.71
CA LEU A 25 -2.85 -0.65 -17.87
C LEU A 25 -4.31 -0.90 -17.43
N PRO A 26 -4.88 -2.12 -17.41
CA PRO A 26 -6.27 -2.34 -16.98
C PRO A 26 -6.58 -1.80 -15.59
N GLY A 27 -5.64 -1.93 -14.63
CA GLY A 27 -5.77 -1.36 -13.29
C GLY A 27 -5.91 0.16 -13.29
N SER A 28 -5.18 0.85 -14.19
CA SER A 28 -5.28 2.31 -14.33
C SER A 28 -6.63 2.76 -14.87
N LEU A 29 -7.21 2.01 -15.81
CA LEU A 29 -8.56 2.30 -16.30
C LEU A 29 -9.60 2.12 -15.20
N ALA A 30 -9.49 1.05 -14.41
CA ALA A 30 -10.36 0.81 -13.26
C ALA A 30 -10.24 1.94 -12.23
N ALA A 31 -9.01 2.33 -11.88
CA ALA A 31 -8.74 3.43 -10.95
C ALA A 31 -9.26 4.78 -11.47
N TRP A 32 -9.16 5.03 -12.78
CA TRP A 32 -9.73 6.22 -13.41
C TRP A 32 -11.26 6.24 -13.32
N GLN A 33 -11.94 5.14 -13.62
CA GLN A 33 -13.38 5.02 -13.46
C GLN A 33 -13.81 5.19 -12.00
N LEU A 34 -13.02 4.65 -11.07
CA LEU A 34 -13.23 4.89 -9.64
C LEU A 34 -13.16 6.37 -9.30
N CYS A 35 -12.18 7.11 -9.82
CA CYS A 35 -12.07 8.57 -9.62
C CYS A 35 -13.33 9.30 -10.10
N GLN A 36 -13.87 8.96 -11.27
CA GLN A 36 -15.10 9.57 -11.79
C GLN A 36 -16.28 9.31 -10.83
N ARG A 37 -16.41 8.07 -10.35
CA ARG A 37 -17.48 7.72 -9.42
C ARG A 37 -17.31 8.38 -8.06
N LEU A 38 -16.10 8.48 -7.56
CA LEU A 38 -15.81 9.16 -6.29
C LEU A 38 -16.11 10.67 -6.39
N GLN A 39 -15.82 11.32 -7.51
CA GLN A 39 -16.15 12.72 -7.74
C GLN A 39 -17.66 12.97 -7.67
N GLU A 40 -18.47 12.07 -8.26
CA GLU A 40 -19.94 12.14 -8.16
C GLU A 40 -20.40 11.97 -6.71
N LEU A 41 -19.88 10.98 -5.98
CA LEU A 41 -20.27 10.71 -4.60
C LEU A 41 -19.83 11.83 -3.65
N GLU A 42 -18.69 12.45 -3.91
CA GLU A 42 -18.21 13.60 -3.13
C GLU A 42 -19.09 14.80 -3.31
N SER A 43 -19.52 15.12 -4.55
CA SER A 43 -20.47 16.20 -4.83
C SER A 43 -21.81 16.01 -4.10
N GLN A 44 -22.17 14.77 -3.80
CA GLN A 44 -23.37 14.36 -3.06
C GLN A 44 -23.11 14.25 -1.54
N GLN A 45 -21.90 14.53 -1.05
CA GLN A 45 -21.48 14.39 0.36
C GLN A 45 -21.68 12.97 0.90
N ARG A 46 -21.48 11.94 0.08
CA ARG A 46 -21.72 10.53 0.42
C ARG A 46 -20.44 9.77 0.82
N ILE A 47 -19.28 10.39 0.76
CA ILE A 47 -18.01 9.78 1.15
C ILE A 47 -17.75 10.06 2.63
N GLN A 48 -17.57 9.01 3.43
CA GLN A 48 -17.31 9.09 4.87
C GLN A 48 -15.86 8.79 5.24
N ALA A 49 -15.10 8.15 4.34
CA ALA A 49 -13.68 7.83 4.53
C ALA A 49 -12.79 8.82 3.74
N GLN A 50 -11.56 9.00 4.17
CA GLN A 50 -10.54 9.58 3.30
C GLN A 50 -10.15 8.54 2.24
N ILE A 51 -10.23 8.89 0.97
CA ILE A 51 -9.86 8.00 -0.13
C ILE A 51 -8.79 8.68 -0.98
N VAL A 52 -7.67 8.00 -1.17
CA VAL A 52 -6.57 8.45 -2.02
C VAL A 52 -6.43 7.48 -3.19
N VAL A 53 -6.54 7.97 -4.42
CA VAL A 53 -6.41 7.15 -5.64
C VAL A 53 -5.26 7.66 -6.48
N VAL A 54 -4.36 6.75 -6.87
CA VAL A 54 -3.18 7.02 -7.72
C VAL A 54 -3.25 6.14 -8.98
N PRO A 55 -3.97 6.56 -10.03
CA PRO A 55 -4.24 5.73 -11.21
C PRO A 55 -3.00 5.33 -12.01
N LEU A 56 -1.95 6.15 -11.96
CA LEU A 56 -0.67 5.96 -12.65
C LEU A 56 0.45 6.22 -11.65
N CYS A 57 0.74 5.22 -10.79
CA CYS A 57 1.66 5.43 -9.67
C CYS A 57 3.14 5.38 -10.09
N ASN A 58 3.47 4.75 -11.24
CA ASN A 58 4.84 4.61 -11.72
C ASN A 58 5.10 5.39 -13.03
N PRO A 59 5.36 6.71 -12.96
CA PRO A 59 5.68 7.50 -14.13
C PRO A 59 7.05 7.14 -14.75
N LEU A 60 7.94 6.50 -14.02
CA LEU A 60 9.25 6.06 -14.50
C LEU A 60 9.07 4.94 -15.53
N GLY A 61 8.39 3.86 -15.13
CA GLY A 61 8.11 2.72 -16.01
C GLY A 61 7.24 3.10 -17.20
N LEU A 62 6.30 4.05 -17.06
CA LEU A 62 5.48 4.55 -18.17
C LEU A 62 6.28 5.19 -19.29
N ARG A 63 7.46 5.73 -19.00
CA ARG A 63 8.34 6.40 -20.00
C ARG A 63 9.36 5.46 -20.63
N GLN A 64 9.47 4.23 -20.18
CA GLN A 64 10.44 3.27 -20.68
C GLN A 64 9.94 2.60 -21.96
N THR A 65 10.71 2.73 -23.03
CA THR A 65 10.43 2.11 -24.32
C THR A 65 11.71 1.49 -24.87
N VAL A 66 11.64 0.23 -25.25
CA VAL A 66 12.73 -0.51 -25.91
C VAL A 66 12.18 -1.10 -27.20
N MET A 67 12.82 -0.81 -28.32
CA MET A 67 12.42 -1.32 -29.65
C MET A 67 10.91 -1.14 -29.92
N TYR A 68 10.39 0.06 -29.67
CA TYR A 68 8.98 0.44 -29.82
C TYR A 68 7.99 -0.26 -28.88
N SER A 69 8.49 -1.06 -27.92
CA SER A 69 7.64 -1.69 -26.90
C SER A 69 7.84 -1.02 -25.56
N GLN A 70 6.75 -0.74 -24.86
CA GLN A 70 6.81 -0.25 -23.51
C GLN A 70 7.30 -1.37 -22.59
N ILE A 71 8.24 -1.04 -21.70
CA ILE A 71 8.76 -1.93 -20.67
C ILE A 71 8.45 -1.28 -19.33
N GLY A 72 7.45 -1.79 -18.64
CA GLY A 72 6.93 -1.16 -17.43
C GLY A 72 7.13 -1.96 -16.13
N ARG A 73 7.59 -3.21 -16.23
CA ARG A 73 7.74 -4.12 -15.08
C ARG A 73 9.06 -3.95 -14.32
N PHE A 74 10.13 -3.61 -15.04
CA PHE A 74 11.48 -3.46 -14.49
C PHE A 74 12.03 -2.07 -14.80
N ASP A 75 12.74 -1.50 -13.83
CA ASP A 75 13.53 -0.29 -14.06
C ASP A 75 14.73 -0.62 -14.94
N LEU A 76 14.83 0.03 -16.09
CA LEU A 76 15.92 -0.22 -17.06
C LEU A 76 17.30 0.24 -16.56
N ALA A 77 17.34 1.17 -15.62
CA ALA A 77 18.62 1.66 -15.06
C ALA A 77 19.23 0.65 -14.07
N THR A 78 18.40 -0.07 -13.32
CA THR A 78 18.84 -0.94 -12.23
C THR A 78 18.51 -2.42 -12.46
N ALA A 79 17.69 -2.74 -13.45
CA ALA A 79 17.09 -4.05 -13.72
C ALA A 79 16.24 -4.58 -12.54
N GLN A 80 15.84 -3.72 -11.61
CA GLN A 80 14.98 -4.08 -10.48
C GLN A 80 13.51 -4.07 -10.89
N ASN A 81 12.74 -4.99 -10.36
CA ASN A 81 11.30 -5.01 -10.51
C ASN A 81 10.69 -3.88 -9.67
N TYR A 82 9.80 -3.08 -10.26
CA TYR A 82 9.13 -1.95 -9.59
C TYR A 82 8.31 -2.38 -8.37
N ASN A 83 7.75 -3.59 -8.37
CA ASN A 83 7.03 -4.15 -7.23
C ASN A 83 7.92 -5.08 -6.38
N ARG A 84 9.15 -4.62 -6.06
CA ARG A 84 10.08 -5.27 -5.13
C ARG A 84 10.80 -4.20 -4.34
N LEU A 85 10.32 -3.94 -3.11
CA LEU A 85 10.78 -2.82 -2.27
C LEU A 85 11.97 -3.21 -1.37
N ARG A 86 12.81 -4.12 -1.83
CA ARG A 86 13.91 -4.75 -1.07
C ARG A 86 14.98 -3.79 -0.56
N THR A 87 15.11 -2.63 -1.18
CA THR A 87 16.08 -1.59 -0.76
C THR A 87 15.60 -0.81 0.47
N LEU A 88 14.30 -0.90 0.79
CA LEU A 88 13.69 -0.21 1.92
C LEU A 88 13.68 -1.11 3.16
N SER A 89 14.45 -0.75 4.17
CA SER A 89 14.41 -1.40 5.49
C SER A 89 13.21 -0.92 6.34
N PHE A 90 12.06 -0.69 5.73
CA PHE A 90 10.92 0.02 6.31
C PHE A 90 10.45 -0.58 7.64
N PHE A 91 10.25 -1.90 7.70
CA PHE A 91 9.88 -2.56 8.95
C PHE A 91 10.97 -2.42 10.02
N ALA A 92 12.23 -2.70 9.67
CA ALA A 92 13.35 -2.67 10.63
C ALA A 92 13.56 -1.26 11.18
N GLU A 93 13.48 -0.23 10.36
CA GLU A 93 13.59 1.16 10.78
C GLU A 93 12.41 1.60 11.64
N THR A 94 11.19 1.17 11.31
CA THR A 94 9.99 1.42 12.13
C THR A 94 10.13 0.76 13.51
N LEU A 95 10.55 -0.51 13.56
CA LEU A 95 10.78 -1.24 14.79
C LEU A 95 11.85 -0.55 15.65
N ALA A 96 13.00 -0.18 15.05
CA ALA A 96 14.07 0.52 15.76
C ALA A 96 13.59 1.88 16.31
N HIS A 97 12.77 2.61 15.55
CA HIS A 97 12.17 3.86 16.01
C HIS A 97 11.25 3.64 17.23
N LEU A 98 10.38 2.62 17.19
CA LEU A 98 9.49 2.29 18.30
C LEU A 98 10.23 1.79 19.56
N GLN A 99 11.41 1.19 19.40
CA GLN A 99 12.26 0.71 20.49
C GLN A 99 13.25 1.79 21.00
N SER A 100 13.30 2.95 20.34
CA SER A 100 14.25 4.01 20.73
C SER A 100 13.87 4.67 22.06
N ALA A 101 14.86 5.20 22.77
CA ALA A 101 14.66 5.96 23.99
C ALA A 101 13.80 7.22 23.70
N GLY A 102 12.68 7.36 24.44
CA GLY A 102 11.72 8.45 24.26
C GLY A 102 10.60 8.19 23.27
N ALA A 103 10.56 7.03 22.60
CA ALA A 103 9.37 6.63 21.85
C ALA A 103 8.16 6.43 22.79
N PRO A 104 6.93 6.79 22.36
CA PRO A 104 5.74 6.51 23.15
C PRO A 104 5.59 5.01 23.40
N ALA A 105 5.29 4.62 24.65
CA ALA A 105 5.14 3.23 25.02
C ALA A 105 3.88 2.61 24.37
N LEU A 106 4.03 1.40 23.85
CA LEU A 106 2.91 0.57 23.41
C LEU A 106 2.36 -0.22 24.61
N GLY A 107 1.03 -0.36 24.70
CA GLY A 107 0.36 -0.97 25.84
C GLY A 107 -0.92 -1.69 25.45
N GLN A 108 -1.94 -1.64 26.33
CA GLN A 108 -3.20 -2.33 26.14
C GLN A 108 -4.23 -1.55 25.31
N ASP A 109 -3.98 -0.27 25.03
CA ASP A 109 -4.87 0.56 24.21
C ASP A 109 -4.53 0.40 22.72
N ALA A 110 -5.36 -0.32 21.99
CA ALA A 110 -5.17 -0.62 20.58
C ALA A 110 -5.22 0.66 19.69
N GLU A 111 -6.09 1.63 20.02
CA GLU A 111 -6.20 2.87 19.23
C GLU A 111 -4.97 3.75 19.43
N HIS A 112 -4.51 3.87 20.67
CA HIS A 112 -3.25 4.54 20.97
C HIS A 112 -2.08 3.89 20.21
N ASN A 113 -1.95 2.57 20.30
CA ASN A 113 -0.88 1.82 19.64
C ASN A 113 -0.92 2.00 18.11
N LEU A 114 -2.11 1.98 17.51
CA LEU A 114 -2.29 2.25 16.07
C LEU A 114 -1.75 3.64 15.69
N ALA A 115 -2.12 4.65 16.47
CA ALA A 115 -1.68 6.03 16.23
C ALA A 115 -0.15 6.18 16.35
N VAL A 116 0.45 5.58 17.41
CA VAL A 116 1.91 5.60 17.66
C VAL A 116 2.65 4.89 16.52
N ILE A 117 2.22 3.70 16.12
CA ILE A 117 2.87 2.93 15.04
C ILE A 117 2.79 3.69 13.71
N ARG A 118 1.63 4.22 13.35
CA ARG A 118 1.47 5.02 12.12
C ARG A 118 2.32 6.30 12.14
N ALA A 119 2.45 6.95 13.30
CA ALA A 119 3.33 8.10 13.45
C ALA A 119 4.81 7.72 13.29
N ALA A 120 5.23 6.58 13.83
CA ALA A 120 6.57 6.04 13.63
C ALA A 120 6.87 5.74 12.16
N MET A 121 5.94 5.05 11.46
CA MET A 121 6.03 4.76 10.02
C MET A 121 6.20 6.04 9.18
N ARG A 122 5.36 7.05 9.43
CA ARG A 122 5.47 8.35 8.74
C ARG A 122 6.81 9.04 9.05
N THR A 123 7.27 8.98 10.29
CA THR A 123 8.53 9.60 10.71
C THR A 123 9.74 8.95 10.02
N VAL A 124 9.76 7.64 9.93
CA VAL A 124 10.80 6.87 9.25
C VAL A 124 10.83 7.24 7.77
N LEU A 125 9.68 7.18 7.08
CA LEU A 125 9.59 7.53 5.66
C LEU A 125 9.92 9.00 5.36
N ALA A 126 9.59 9.92 6.27
CA ALA A 126 9.92 11.33 6.11
C ALA A 126 11.43 11.63 6.24
N LYS A 127 12.15 10.80 7.01
CA LYS A 127 13.61 10.92 7.20
C LYS A 127 14.43 10.12 6.18
N HIS A 128 13.78 9.19 5.48
CA HIS A 128 14.46 8.30 4.54
C HIS A 128 15.05 9.09 3.37
N GLN A 129 16.32 8.87 3.10
CA GLN A 129 17.02 9.48 1.96
C GLN A 129 17.20 8.42 0.88
N ALA A 130 16.40 8.51 -0.17
CA ALA A 130 16.42 7.55 -1.25
C ALA A 130 17.76 7.58 -2.00
N ALA A 131 18.39 6.42 -2.16
CA ALA A 131 19.65 6.26 -2.87
C ALA A 131 19.47 6.20 -4.40
N SER A 132 18.25 6.03 -4.89
CA SER A 132 17.92 5.98 -6.30
C SER A 132 16.56 6.61 -6.60
N ILE A 133 16.28 6.89 -7.88
CA ILE A 133 14.98 7.40 -8.32
C ILE A 133 13.88 6.35 -8.08
N LEU A 134 14.19 5.07 -8.30
CA LEU A 134 13.29 3.95 -8.00
C LEU A 134 12.91 3.91 -6.52
N GLU A 135 13.90 3.99 -5.64
CA GLU A 135 13.65 4.01 -4.19
C GLU A 135 12.85 5.25 -3.77
N GLY A 136 13.13 6.41 -4.38
CA GLY A 136 12.34 7.62 -4.19
C GLY A 136 10.86 7.45 -4.58
N LEU A 137 10.58 6.71 -5.67
CA LEU A 137 9.22 6.34 -6.03
C LEU A 137 8.56 5.50 -4.93
N HIS A 138 9.22 4.46 -4.45
CA HIS A 138 8.71 3.60 -3.38
C HIS A 138 8.42 4.39 -2.11
N VAL A 139 9.32 5.28 -1.69
CA VAL A 139 9.13 6.14 -0.51
C VAL A 139 7.89 7.02 -0.66
N VAL A 140 7.71 7.68 -1.80
CA VAL A 140 6.55 8.54 -2.06
C VAL A 140 5.23 7.75 -2.01
N LEU A 141 5.18 6.55 -2.57
CA LEU A 141 3.99 5.70 -2.53
C LEU A 141 3.70 5.23 -1.11
N LEU A 142 4.72 4.77 -0.38
CA LEU A 142 4.57 4.35 1.02
C LEU A 142 4.15 5.49 1.94
N GLN A 143 4.62 6.73 1.74
CA GLN A 143 4.17 7.90 2.49
C GLN A 143 2.66 8.15 2.35
N MET A 144 2.07 7.81 1.20
CA MET A 144 0.63 7.92 0.98
C MET A 144 -0.16 6.73 1.55
N ALA A 145 0.45 5.54 1.65
CA ALA A 145 -0.22 4.28 1.98
C ALA A 145 -0.03 3.82 3.43
N CYS A 146 1.08 4.15 4.09
CA CYS A 146 1.50 3.53 5.37
C CYS A 146 0.53 3.73 6.54
N ASP A 147 -0.33 4.72 6.47
CA ASP A 147 -1.36 5.01 7.48
C ASP A 147 -2.79 4.69 7.02
N ALA A 148 -2.95 4.02 5.87
CA ALA A 148 -4.24 3.59 5.38
C ALA A 148 -4.74 2.33 6.12
N ASP A 149 -6.07 2.27 6.34
CA ASP A 149 -6.73 1.06 6.87
C ASP A 149 -6.87 -0.03 5.81
N LEU A 150 -7.04 0.39 4.55
CA LEU A 150 -7.18 -0.47 3.39
C LEU A 150 -6.27 0.03 2.27
N VAL A 151 -5.50 -0.89 1.69
CA VAL A 151 -4.65 -0.62 0.53
C VAL A 151 -5.03 -1.57 -0.59
N LEU A 152 -5.24 -1.03 -1.79
CA LEU A 152 -5.44 -1.82 -3.00
C LEU A 152 -4.37 -1.45 -4.02
N ASP A 153 -3.53 -2.43 -4.37
CA ASP A 153 -2.53 -2.33 -5.43
C ASP A 153 -3.04 -3.10 -6.65
N LEU A 154 -3.49 -2.36 -7.67
CA LEU A 154 -4.17 -2.95 -8.82
C LEU A 154 -3.15 -3.39 -9.87
N HIS A 155 -3.04 -4.69 -10.04
CA HIS A 155 -2.20 -5.37 -11.02
C HIS A 155 -3.01 -6.07 -12.10
N CYS A 156 -2.34 -6.57 -13.14
CA CYS A 156 -2.95 -7.36 -14.20
C CYS A 156 -1.96 -8.40 -14.71
N ASP A 157 -2.32 -9.67 -14.60
CA ASP A 157 -1.63 -10.75 -15.27
C ASP A 157 -2.13 -10.91 -16.73
N LYS A 158 -1.26 -11.42 -17.60
CA LYS A 158 -1.58 -11.58 -19.03
C LYS A 158 -2.73 -12.55 -19.28
N ASN A 159 -2.78 -13.63 -18.53
CA ASN A 159 -3.79 -14.70 -18.64
C ASN A 159 -4.14 -15.20 -17.24
N ALA A 160 -5.09 -14.56 -16.60
CA ALA A 160 -5.57 -14.95 -15.27
C ALA A 160 -7.07 -14.65 -15.13
N THR A 161 -7.72 -15.37 -14.23
CA THR A 161 -9.02 -14.97 -13.71
C THR A 161 -8.84 -13.83 -12.71
N MET A 162 -9.93 -13.14 -12.35
CA MET A 162 -9.89 -12.17 -11.26
C MET A 162 -9.46 -12.88 -9.97
N HIS A 163 -8.39 -12.39 -9.36
CA HIS A 163 -7.81 -12.95 -8.15
C HIS A 163 -7.37 -11.85 -7.19
N MET A 164 -7.15 -12.23 -5.94
CA MET A 164 -6.60 -11.36 -4.89
C MET A 164 -5.48 -12.06 -4.16
N TYR A 165 -4.40 -11.31 -3.88
CA TYR A 165 -3.37 -11.69 -2.92
C TYR A 165 -3.61 -10.91 -1.63
N THR A 166 -3.51 -11.56 -0.49
CA THR A 166 -3.59 -10.88 0.82
C THR A 166 -3.04 -11.76 1.93
N LEU A 167 -2.85 -11.17 3.12
CA LEU A 167 -2.54 -11.93 4.32
C LEU A 167 -3.79 -12.66 4.85
N PRO A 168 -3.64 -13.88 5.43
CA PRO A 168 -4.74 -14.58 6.09
C PRO A 168 -5.47 -13.73 7.13
N GLN A 169 -4.73 -12.88 7.86
CA GLN A 169 -5.28 -11.98 8.88
C GLN A 169 -6.15 -10.85 8.29
N ALA A 170 -5.89 -10.43 7.05
CA ALA A 170 -6.66 -9.40 6.36
C ALA A 170 -7.94 -9.96 5.71
N TRP A 171 -7.97 -11.26 5.43
CA TRP A 171 -9.04 -11.90 4.67
C TRP A 171 -10.45 -11.64 5.20
N PRO A 172 -10.75 -11.72 6.51
CA PRO A 172 -12.11 -11.47 7.01
C PRO A 172 -12.65 -10.08 6.67
N VAL A 173 -11.77 -9.09 6.51
CA VAL A 173 -12.13 -7.71 6.10
C VAL A 173 -12.24 -7.61 4.59
N LEU A 174 -11.42 -8.33 3.83
CA LEU A 174 -11.34 -8.25 2.37
C LEU A 174 -12.31 -9.20 1.64
N GLU A 175 -12.82 -10.24 2.30
CA GLU A 175 -13.77 -11.19 1.69
C GLU A 175 -14.98 -10.51 1.06
N PRO A 176 -15.66 -9.53 1.71
CA PRO A 176 -16.77 -8.82 1.08
C PRO A 176 -16.36 -8.08 -0.20
N LEU A 177 -15.17 -7.49 -0.23
CA LEU A 177 -14.63 -6.83 -1.43
C LEU A 177 -14.39 -7.85 -2.56
N ALA A 178 -13.79 -9.00 -2.24
CA ALA A 178 -13.56 -10.07 -3.21
C ALA A 178 -14.86 -10.54 -3.87
N ARG A 179 -15.93 -10.67 -3.10
CA ARG A 179 -17.28 -11.02 -3.62
C ARG A 179 -17.81 -9.93 -4.58
N TRP A 180 -17.69 -8.66 -4.21
CA TRP A 180 -18.13 -7.55 -5.06
C TRP A 180 -17.32 -7.44 -6.34
N LEU A 181 -16.02 -7.74 -6.30
CA LEU A 181 -15.16 -7.77 -7.47
C LEU A 181 -15.38 -9.03 -8.35
N GLY A 182 -16.09 -10.04 -7.85
CA GLY A 182 -16.24 -11.32 -8.54
C GLY A 182 -14.93 -12.11 -8.60
N SER A 183 -14.06 -11.94 -7.59
CA SER A 183 -12.80 -12.67 -7.52
C SER A 183 -13.03 -14.17 -7.42
N GLN A 184 -12.45 -14.92 -8.35
CA GLN A 184 -12.60 -16.37 -8.44
C GLN A 184 -11.49 -17.14 -7.71
N CYS A 185 -10.39 -16.47 -7.36
CA CYS A 185 -9.25 -17.07 -6.71
C CYS A 185 -8.69 -16.12 -5.64
N GLN A 186 -8.48 -16.63 -4.44
CA GLN A 186 -7.87 -15.90 -3.34
C GLN A 186 -6.61 -16.63 -2.90
N ILE A 187 -5.50 -15.91 -2.93
CA ILE A 187 -4.18 -16.43 -2.58
C ILE A 187 -3.79 -15.79 -1.25
N LEU A 188 -3.89 -16.58 -0.18
CA LEU A 188 -3.57 -16.15 1.17
C LEU A 188 -2.16 -16.61 1.54
N SER A 189 -1.27 -15.66 1.82
CA SER A 189 0.11 -15.94 2.21
C SER A 189 0.54 -15.05 3.37
N GLU A 190 1.21 -15.61 4.37
CA GLU A 190 1.74 -14.82 5.50
C GLU A 190 2.94 -13.97 5.08
N ASP A 191 3.79 -14.49 4.20
CA ASP A 191 4.96 -13.79 3.66
C ASP A 191 5.44 -14.58 2.42
N SER A 192 5.43 -13.96 1.27
CA SER A 192 5.95 -14.59 0.04
C SER A 192 7.45 -14.32 -0.14
N HIS A 193 8.08 -13.55 0.76
CA HIS A 193 9.46 -13.08 0.68
C HIS A 193 9.76 -12.30 -0.62
N ALA A 194 8.72 -11.73 -1.21
CA ALA A 194 8.83 -10.95 -2.43
C ALA A 194 9.10 -9.47 -2.16
N ASP A 195 8.78 -8.99 -0.96
CA ASP A 195 8.79 -7.56 -0.61
C ASP A 195 7.97 -6.73 -1.60
N SER A 196 6.81 -7.26 -2.02
CA SER A 196 5.85 -6.54 -2.84
C SER A 196 5.20 -5.39 -2.05
N PHE A 197 4.58 -4.44 -2.74
CA PHE A 197 4.03 -3.25 -2.09
C PHE A 197 2.98 -3.58 -1.03
N ASP A 198 2.06 -4.48 -1.34
CA ASP A 198 1.04 -4.99 -0.43
C ASP A 198 1.65 -5.68 0.81
N GLU A 199 2.69 -6.48 0.63
CA GLU A 199 3.41 -7.10 1.74
C GLU A 199 4.12 -6.07 2.63
N VAL A 200 4.77 -5.07 2.04
CA VAL A 200 5.51 -4.05 2.80
C VAL A 200 4.58 -3.19 3.66
N VAL A 201 3.32 -2.96 3.27
CA VAL A 201 2.37 -2.20 4.08
C VAL A 201 1.61 -3.06 5.09
N SER A 202 1.42 -4.36 4.84
CA SER A 202 0.58 -5.24 5.67
C SER A 202 1.37 -6.14 6.64
N THR A 203 2.51 -6.72 6.20
CA THR A 203 3.33 -7.62 7.04
C THR A 203 3.96 -6.98 8.28
N PRO A 204 4.22 -5.66 8.36
CA PRO A 204 4.68 -5.05 9.59
C PRO A 204 3.76 -5.31 10.81
N TRP A 205 2.46 -5.36 10.62
CA TRP A 205 1.49 -5.47 11.73
C TRP A 205 1.63 -6.77 12.53
N PRO A 206 1.57 -7.98 11.93
CA PRO A 206 1.82 -9.21 12.66
C PRO A 206 3.26 -9.34 13.17
N LYS A 207 4.25 -8.75 12.49
CA LYS A 207 5.65 -8.72 12.95
C LYS A 207 5.81 -7.83 14.19
N LEU A 208 5.12 -6.68 14.26
CA LEU A 208 5.10 -5.81 15.44
C LEU A 208 4.40 -6.48 16.63
N GLN A 209 3.29 -7.21 16.43
CA GLN A 209 2.66 -7.97 17.50
C GLN A 209 3.62 -9.01 18.10
N LYS A 210 4.45 -9.65 17.29
CA LYS A 210 5.49 -10.57 17.77
C LYS A 210 6.61 -9.85 18.52
N ALA A 211 6.97 -8.64 18.07
CA ALA A 211 8.03 -7.84 18.71
C ALA A 211 7.60 -7.19 20.03
N PHE A 212 6.31 -6.95 20.22
CA PHE A 212 5.72 -6.35 21.42
C PHE A 212 4.61 -7.25 21.98
N PRO A 213 4.95 -8.44 22.53
CA PRO A 213 3.96 -9.43 22.97
C PRO A 213 3.04 -8.95 24.10
N GLU A 214 3.52 -7.99 24.92
CA GLU A 214 2.77 -7.42 26.03
C GLU A 214 1.81 -6.29 25.60
N ALA A 215 1.86 -5.86 24.33
CA ALA A 215 1.00 -4.81 23.81
C ALA A 215 -0.10 -5.39 22.91
N VAL A 216 -1.23 -4.71 22.84
CA VAL A 216 -2.31 -5.04 21.91
C VAL A 216 -2.05 -4.28 20.59
N ILE A 217 -1.44 -4.95 19.62
CA ILE A 217 -1.17 -4.35 18.30
C ILE A 217 -2.34 -4.70 17.36
N PRO A 218 -3.15 -3.72 16.93
CA PRO A 218 -4.20 -3.98 15.96
C PRO A 218 -3.62 -4.29 14.58
N PHE A 219 -4.37 -5.02 13.75
CA PHE A 219 -4.02 -5.18 12.35
C PHE A 219 -4.41 -3.90 11.59
N GLY A 220 -3.47 -2.99 11.44
CA GLY A 220 -3.74 -1.60 11.06
C GLY A 220 -3.72 -1.31 9.56
N CYS A 221 -3.46 -2.31 8.70
CA CYS A 221 -3.53 -2.16 7.25
C CYS A 221 -3.94 -3.48 6.59
N HIS A 222 -5.05 -3.49 5.88
CA HIS A 222 -5.55 -4.61 5.09
C HIS A 222 -5.17 -4.38 3.62
N ALA A 223 -4.22 -5.20 3.09
CA ALA A 223 -3.76 -5.11 1.70
C ALA A 223 -3.82 -6.47 1.02
#